data_9556c2f9791698db1b73805fae4acc05
#
_entry.id   9556c2f9791698db1b73805fae4acc05
#
_cell.length_a   1.000
_cell.length_b   1.000
_cell.length_c   1.000
_cell.angle_alpha   90.00
_cell.angle_beta   90.00
_cell.angle_gamma   90.00
#
_symmetry.space_group_name_H-M   'P 1'
#
loop_
_entity.id
_entity.type
_entity.pdbx_description
1 polymer ?
#
loop_
_entity_poly.entity_id
_entity_poly.type
_entity_poly.pdbx_seq_one_letter_code
_entity_poly.pdbx_strand_id
1 'polypeptide(L)'
;MTPLEKIAAIRAALPAEGLFADKDWLVSPEPFPIDAKFAEELEKLGYRLQLFNRACNLLYHQSIAGKQPAWVADYLDRGKPPELIEFSRRKEFRDDLPRVVRPDLILTDDGCIIAELDTVPGGIGLTHWLNSTYAPLGHDILGGANGMLDGFLAMLHGEADIVISEEAATYRPEMEYLARLSGGALRVHDAASMSQKSEVGSQKSTLYRFFELFDLPNIPATRAILDAAASGRITITPPIKPYLEEKLWFALFWMRPLREFWRRELSERHFLKLQQVIPYTWILDPARLPQHAVIPGLEIHDWSEVMRFSQKQRDLILKISGFSEIGWGSRSVTLGSDASQTEWQAAIQRGLDEFPHHPWILQRFHKGRLVEHPYLDPATGALASLRGRVRLCPYYFVHENRTRLGGALATIAPADKKLLHGMKDAILAPTAISG
;
A
#
# COMPACT_ATOMS: atom_id res chain seq x y z
N MET A 1 -17.63 -31.04 1.44
CA MET A 1 -16.49 -31.16 2.36
C MET A 1 -16.86 -30.54 3.71
N THR A 2 -16.55 -31.20 4.80
CA THR A 2 -16.66 -30.65 6.15
C THR A 2 -15.59 -29.54 6.36
N PRO A 3 -15.75 -28.64 7.30
CA PRO A 3 -14.73 -27.62 7.60
C PRO A 3 -13.33 -28.20 7.89
N LEU A 4 -13.26 -29.33 8.60
CA LEU A 4 -11.98 -29.99 8.90
C LEU A 4 -11.34 -30.60 7.63
N GLU A 5 -12.12 -31.17 6.73
CA GLU A 5 -11.64 -31.66 5.43
C GLU A 5 -11.10 -30.52 4.57
N LYS A 6 -11.78 -29.36 4.55
CA LYS A 6 -11.28 -28.16 3.86
C LYS A 6 -9.94 -27.71 4.42
N ILE A 7 -9.80 -27.64 5.73
CA ILE A 7 -8.52 -27.27 6.38
C ILE A 7 -7.40 -28.27 6.05
N ALA A 8 -7.73 -29.58 6.05
CA ALA A 8 -6.74 -30.59 5.67
C ALA A 8 -6.28 -30.41 4.20
N ALA A 9 -7.21 -30.10 3.28
CA ALA A 9 -6.89 -29.81 1.90
C ALA A 9 -6.06 -28.52 1.76
N ILE A 10 -6.39 -27.45 2.49
CA ILE A 10 -5.64 -26.20 2.49
C ILE A 10 -4.21 -26.42 3.00
N ARG A 11 -4.04 -27.15 4.10
CA ARG A 11 -2.71 -27.49 4.64
C ARG A 11 -1.88 -28.37 3.71
N ALA A 12 -2.52 -29.34 3.06
CA ALA A 12 -1.86 -30.21 2.08
C ALA A 12 -1.40 -29.45 0.82
N ALA A 13 -2.06 -28.32 0.49
CA ALA A 13 -1.68 -27.45 -0.62
C ALA A 13 -0.52 -26.49 -0.29
N LEU A 14 -0.08 -26.42 0.97
CA LEU A 14 1.09 -25.61 1.32
C LEU A 14 2.32 -26.11 0.59
N PRO A 15 3.08 -25.25 -0.11
CA PRO A 15 4.28 -25.65 -0.80
C PRO A 15 5.30 -26.28 0.16
N ALA A 16 5.85 -27.43 -0.21
CA ALA A 16 6.79 -28.19 0.62
C ALA A 16 8.12 -27.45 0.85
N GLU A 17 8.47 -26.54 -0.06
CA GLU A 17 9.67 -25.73 0.00
C GLU A 17 9.33 -24.30 0.43
N GLY A 18 9.38 -24.04 1.71
CA GLY A 18 9.71 -22.75 2.32
C GLY A 18 8.92 -21.49 1.96
N LEU A 19 7.93 -21.53 1.06
CA LEU A 19 7.24 -20.31 0.63
C LEU A 19 6.63 -19.53 1.80
N PHE A 20 6.18 -20.26 2.84
CA PHE A 20 5.59 -19.69 4.03
C PHE A 20 6.24 -20.23 5.32
N ALA A 21 7.46 -20.77 5.24
CA ALA A 21 8.14 -21.38 6.39
C ALA A 21 8.27 -20.41 7.58
N ASP A 22 8.47 -19.12 7.27
CA ASP A 22 8.61 -18.05 8.27
C ASP A 22 7.28 -17.31 8.54
N LYS A 23 6.19 -17.70 7.87
CA LYS A 23 4.88 -17.07 8.03
C LYS A 23 3.94 -18.02 8.76
N ASP A 24 3.55 -17.63 9.95
CA ASP A 24 2.59 -18.32 10.78
C ASP A 24 1.29 -17.52 10.83
N TRP A 25 0.16 -18.17 10.55
CA TRP A 25 -1.17 -17.57 10.64
C TRP A 25 -2.24 -18.62 11.01
N LEU A 26 -3.38 -18.15 11.47
CA LEU A 26 -4.53 -18.99 11.76
C LEU A 26 -5.25 -19.37 10.46
N VAL A 27 -5.36 -20.67 10.18
CA VAL A 27 -6.00 -21.18 8.95
C VAL A 27 -7.50 -21.25 9.15
N SER A 28 -8.25 -20.61 8.24
CA SER A 28 -9.72 -20.68 8.18
C SER A 28 -10.17 -21.73 7.16
N PRO A 29 -11.27 -22.47 7.42
CA PRO A 29 -11.91 -23.31 6.41
C PRO A 29 -12.69 -22.52 5.35
N GLU A 30 -12.92 -21.22 5.58
CA GLU A 30 -13.75 -20.36 4.75
C GLU A 30 -13.00 -19.09 4.33
N PRO A 31 -13.23 -18.58 3.10
CA PRO A 31 -12.75 -17.26 2.72
C PRO A 31 -13.48 -16.18 3.49
N PHE A 32 -12.92 -14.96 3.50
CA PHE A 32 -13.62 -13.80 4.08
C PHE A 32 -14.78 -13.36 3.18
N PRO A 33 -16.03 -13.37 3.68
CA PRO A 33 -17.19 -13.07 2.86
C PRO A 33 -17.41 -11.57 2.68
N ILE A 34 -17.73 -11.16 1.46
CA ILE A 34 -18.26 -9.83 1.13
C ILE A 34 -19.50 -9.97 0.27
N ASP A 35 -20.42 -9.01 0.36
CA ASP A 35 -21.58 -9.00 -0.52
C ASP A 35 -21.22 -8.50 -1.94
N ALA A 36 -22.09 -8.83 -2.91
CA ALA A 36 -21.89 -8.48 -4.32
C ALA A 36 -21.80 -6.96 -4.56
N LYS A 37 -22.52 -6.14 -3.78
CA LYS A 37 -22.49 -4.68 -3.89
C LYS A 37 -21.13 -4.13 -3.46
N PHE A 38 -20.56 -4.65 -2.40
CA PHE A 38 -19.23 -4.24 -1.95
C PHE A 38 -18.14 -4.71 -2.91
N ALA A 39 -18.28 -5.93 -3.47
CA ALA A 39 -17.39 -6.43 -4.53
C ALA A 39 -17.39 -5.48 -5.76
N GLU A 40 -18.56 -5.03 -6.22
CA GLU A 40 -18.68 -4.05 -7.31
C GLU A 40 -18.03 -2.69 -6.95
N GLU A 41 -18.16 -2.22 -5.72
CA GLU A 41 -17.51 -0.98 -5.28
C GLU A 41 -15.98 -1.15 -5.19
N LEU A 42 -15.46 -2.33 -4.81
CA LEU A 42 -14.03 -2.63 -4.86
C LEU A 42 -13.50 -2.61 -6.31
N GLU A 43 -14.21 -3.19 -7.26
CA GLU A 43 -13.82 -3.11 -8.69
C GLU A 43 -13.74 -1.65 -9.16
N LYS A 44 -14.75 -0.84 -8.85
CA LYS A 44 -14.78 0.59 -9.19
C LYS A 44 -13.69 1.39 -8.47
N LEU A 45 -13.28 0.96 -7.28
CA LEU A 45 -12.23 1.62 -6.51
C LEU A 45 -10.89 1.60 -7.26
N GLY A 46 -10.53 0.49 -7.91
CA GLY A 46 -9.29 0.39 -8.68
C GLY A 46 -9.17 1.48 -9.75
N TYR A 47 -10.22 1.71 -10.52
CA TYR A 47 -10.24 2.80 -11.51
C TYR A 47 -10.11 4.18 -10.86
N ARG A 48 -10.79 4.42 -9.71
CA ARG A 48 -10.69 5.69 -8.98
C ARG A 48 -9.27 5.94 -8.47
N LEU A 49 -8.58 4.89 -8.00
CA LEU A 49 -7.19 4.98 -7.53
C LEU A 49 -6.22 5.23 -8.70
N GLN A 50 -6.48 4.65 -9.87
CA GLN A 50 -5.71 4.96 -11.09
C GLN A 50 -5.87 6.44 -11.48
N LEU A 51 -7.09 6.98 -11.47
CA LEU A 51 -7.34 8.40 -11.69
C LEU A 51 -6.63 9.27 -10.65
N PHE A 52 -6.66 8.86 -9.37
CA PHE A 52 -5.98 9.56 -8.28
C PHE A 52 -4.47 9.61 -8.52
N ASN A 53 -3.81 8.49 -8.84
CA ASN A 53 -2.38 8.46 -9.13
C ASN A 53 -2.01 9.33 -10.35
N ARG A 54 -2.84 9.36 -11.39
CA ARG A 54 -2.66 10.26 -12.54
C ARG A 54 -2.75 11.73 -12.13
N ALA A 55 -3.73 12.07 -11.31
CA ALA A 55 -3.92 13.42 -10.80
C ALA A 55 -2.78 13.84 -9.86
N CYS A 56 -2.28 12.94 -8.98
CA CYS A 56 -1.09 13.16 -8.16
C CYS A 56 0.14 13.50 -9.02
N ASN A 57 0.42 12.68 -10.02
CA ASN A 57 1.52 12.90 -10.94
C ASN A 57 1.39 14.23 -11.69
N LEU A 58 0.20 14.54 -12.18
CA LEU A 58 -0.08 15.79 -12.88
C LEU A 58 0.10 17.01 -11.96
N LEU A 59 -0.41 16.94 -10.73
CA LEU A 59 -0.31 18.02 -9.74
C LEU A 59 1.15 18.34 -9.44
N TYR A 60 1.96 17.30 -9.20
CA TYR A 60 3.39 17.46 -8.97
C TYR A 60 4.09 18.17 -10.13
N HIS A 61 3.88 17.73 -11.38
CA HIS A 61 4.48 18.36 -12.56
C HIS A 61 3.95 19.77 -12.82
N GLN A 62 2.69 20.03 -12.54
CA GLN A 62 2.13 21.40 -12.65
C GLN A 62 2.68 22.34 -11.56
N SER A 63 2.95 21.83 -10.36
CA SER A 63 3.60 22.58 -9.30
C SER A 63 5.01 23.02 -9.71
N ILE A 64 5.82 22.10 -10.21
CA ILE A 64 7.17 22.41 -10.74
C ILE A 64 7.11 23.45 -11.88
N ALA A 65 6.10 23.34 -12.74
CA ALA A 65 5.93 24.25 -13.88
C ALA A 65 5.29 25.61 -13.51
N GLY A 66 5.03 25.89 -12.22
CA GLY A 66 4.42 27.12 -11.73
C GLY A 66 2.92 27.26 -12.09
N LYS A 67 2.25 26.20 -12.55
CA LYS A 67 0.82 26.16 -12.85
C LYS A 67 -0.05 25.81 -11.66
N GLN A 68 0.53 25.27 -10.64
CA GLN A 68 -0.04 24.96 -9.32
C GLN A 68 0.90 25.48 -8.23
N PRO A 69 0.46 25.60 -6.98
CA PRO A 69 1.32 26.14 -5.91
C PRO A 69 2.64 25.39 -5.77
N ALA A 70 3.76 26.14 -5.71
CA ALA A 70 5.11 25.58 -5.65
C ALA A 70 5.32 24.69 -4.41
N TRP A 71 4.70 25.03 -3.29
CA TRP A 71 4.82 24.28 -2.04
C TRP A 71 4.37 22.81 -2.15
N VAL A 72 3.57 22.43 -3.18
CA VAL A 72 3.19 21.02 -3.40
C VAL A 72 4.43 20.19 -3.74
N ALA A 73 5.22 20.63 -4.72
CA ALA A 73 6.47 19.96 -5.07
C ALA A 73 7.49 20.06 -3.92
N ASP A 74 7.58 21.21 -3.25
CA ASP A 74 8.50 21.41 -2.11
C ASP A 74 8.25 20.42 -0.97
N TYR A 75 6.98 20.12 -0.65
CA TYR A 75 6.64 19.12 0.36
C TYR A 75 7.00 17.70 -0.09
N LEU A 76 6.70 17.37 -1.35
CA LEU A 76 6.91 16.03 -1.90
C LEU A 76 8.38 15.71 -2.17
N ASP A 77 9.23 16.71 -2.37
CA ASP A 77 10.67 16.54 -2.58
C ASP A 77 11.48 16.58 -1.29
N ARG A 78 10.86 16.99 -0.20
CA ARG A 78 11.55 17.19 1.08
C ARG A 78 12.21 15.91 1.57
N GLY A 79 13.49 16.02 1.96
CA GLY A 79 14.30 14.92 2.45
C GLY A 79 14.78 13.92 1.38
N LYS A 80 14.49 14.17 0.11
CA LYS A 80 14.93 13.31 -0.98
C LYS A 80 16.23 13.77 -1.62
N PRO A 81 17.10 12.86 -2.07
CA PRO A 81 18.32 13.21 -2.76
C PRO A 81 18.04 14.03 -4.04
N PRO A 82 18.78 15.14 -4.29
CA PRO A 82 18.58 15.97 -5.48
C PRO A 82 18.67 15.17 -6.80
N GLU A 83 19.60 14.22 -6.89
CA GLU A 83 19.79 13.37 -8.06
C GLU A 83 18.55 12.49 -8.36
N LEU A 84 17.90 11.99 -7.31
CA LEU A 84 16.69 11.20 -7.44
C LEU A 84 15.49 12.06 -7.87
N ILE A 85 15.40 13.27 -7.32
CA ILE A 85 14.39 14.27 -7.72
C ILE A 85 14.56 14.60 -9.20
N GLU A 86 15.79 14.91 -9.62
CA GLU A 86 16.12 15.24 -11.02
C GLU A 86 15.78 14.09 -11.98
N PHE A 87 16.15 12.86 -11.59
CA PHE A 87 15.83 11.66 -12.37
C PHE A 87 14.32 11.50 -12.54
N SER A 88 13.55 11.62 -11.46
CA SER A 88 12.10 11.46 -11.47
C SER A 88 11.34 12.50 -12.32
N ARG A 89 11.99 13.67 -12.59
CA ARG A 89 11.44 14.79 -13.36
C ARG A 89 11.74 14.72 -14.85
N ARG A 90 12.53 13.76 -15.31
CA ARG A 90 12.89 13.63 -16.73
C ARG A 90 11.65 13.42 -17.60
N LYS A 91 11.68 13.97 -18.82
CA LYS A 91 10.56 13.93 -19.76
C LYS A 91 10.17 12.50 -20.15
N GLU A 92 11.17 11.62 -20.25
CA GLU A 92 11.02 10.22 -20.62
C GLU A 92 10.11 9.45 -19.65
N PHE A 93 10.11 9.84 -18.37
CA PHE A 93 9.34 9.19 -17.32
C PHE A 93 8.06 9.93 -16.93
N ARG A 94 7.79 11.07 -17.59
CA ARG A 94 6.71 11.99 -17.17
C ARG A 94 5.38 11.30 -16.97
N ASP A 95 5.01 10.38 -17.85
CA ASP A 95 3.71 9.74 -17.88
C ASP A 95 3.72 8.34 -17.23
N ASP A 96 4.88 7.90 -16.71
CA ASP A 96 4.99 6.63 -16.02
C ASP A 96 4.26 6.66 -14.69
N LEU A 97 3.45 5.64 -14.46
CA LEU A 97 2.66 5.48 -13.25
C LEU A 97 2.83 4.06 -12.69
N PRO A 98 2.59 3.86 -11.39
CA PRO A 98 2.53 2.52 -10.81
C PRO A 98 1.51 1.65 -11.56
N ARG A 99 1.94 0.43 -11.92
CA ARG A 99 1.07 -0.55 -12.59
C ARG A 99 0.44 -1.54 -11.62
N VAL A 100 0.83 -1.50 -10.36
CA VAL A 100 0.16 -2.20 -9.27
C VAL A 100 -0.16 -1.20 -8.17
N VAL A 101 -1.35 -1.35 -7.60
CA VAL A 101 -1.80 -0.52 -6.47
C VAL A 101 -2.56 -1.40 -5.49
N ARG A 102 -2.18 -1.34 -4.22
CA ARG A 102 -2.85 -2.02 -3.12
C ARG A 102 -3.23 -1.01 -2.04
N PRO A 103 -4.51 -0.66 -1.91
CA PRO A 103 -4.97 0.03 -0.72
C PRO A 103 -5.09 -0.95 0.45
N ASP A 104 -4.67 -0.52 1.64
CA ASP A 104 -5.00 -1.20 2.89
C ASP A 104 -6.32 -0.63 3.41
N LEU A 105 -7.40 -1.39 3.28
CA LEU A 105 -8.74 -0.97 3.66
C LEU A 105 -9.07 -1.45 5.07
N ILE A 106 -9.50 -0.54 5.92
CA ILE A 106 -10.12 -0.85 7.21
C ILE A 106 -11.63 -0.85 7.01
N LEU A 107 -12.26 -2.00 7.25
CA LEU A 107 -13.71 -2.11 7.17
C LEU A 107 -14.34 -1.46 8.39
N THR A 108 -15.25 -0.50 8.19
CA THR A 108 -16.00 0.21 9.22
C THR A 108 -17.47 -0.18 9.17
N ASP A 109 -18.29 0.33 10.09
CA ASP A 109 -19.73 0.08 10.07
C ASP A 109 -20.41 0.73 8.84
N ASP A 110 -19.84 1.83 8.33
CA ASP A 110 -20.39 2.61 7.21
C ASP A 110 -19.74 2.31 5.85
N GLY A 111 -18.79 1.36 5.79
CA GLY A 111 -18.08 1.03 4.55
C GLY A 111 -16.61 0.67 4.75
N CYS A 112 -15.70 1.39 4.12
CA CYS A 112 -14.27 1.18 4.30
C CYS A 112 -13.47 2.49 4.20
N ILE A 113 -12.28 2.50 4.84
CA ILE A 113 -11.33 3.63 4.84
C ILE A 113 -9.97 3.13 4.37
N ILE A 114 -9.31 3.89 3.51
CA ILE A 114 -7.95 3.60 3.06
C ILE A 114 -6.96 4.04 4.14
N ALA A 115 -6.34 3.10 4.82
CA ALA A 115 -5.32 3.41 5.82
C ALA A 115 -3.96 3.73 5.18
N GLU A 116 -3.65 3.08 4.06
CA GLU A 116 -2.41 3.22 3.29
C GLU A 116 -2.67 2.90 1.82
N LEU A 117 -1.85 3.46 0.92
CA LEU A 117 -1.84 3.15 -0.49
C LEU A 117 -0.42 2.73 -0.87
N ASP A 118 -0.27 1.47 -1.25
CA ASP A 118 1.02 0.85 -1.56
C ASP A 118 1.14 0.59 -3.06
N THR A 119 2.27 0.93 -3.63
CA THR A 119 2.61 0.74 -5.05
C THR A 119 3.74 -0.27 -5.26
N VAL A 120 4.34 -0.77 -4.17
CA VAL A 120 5.32 -1.87 -4.16
C VAL A 120 4.83 -2.99 -3.23
N PRO A 121 3.59 -3.49 -3.41
CA PRO A 121 2.96 -4.31 -2.39
C PRO A 121 3.56 -5.71 -2.27
N GLY A 122 3.84 -6.11 -1.03
CA GLY A 122 4.02 -7.52 -0.69
C GLY A 122 2.69 -8.28 -0.67
N GLY A 123 2.76 -9.62 -0.59
CA GLY A 123 1.59 -10.48 -0.46
C GLY A 123 0.93 -10.88 -1.79
N ILE A 124 1.51 -10.55 -2.95
CA ILE A 124 0.97 -10.94 -4.26
C ILE A 124 0.99 -12.47 -4.40
N GLY A 125 2.11 -13.11 -4.09
CA GLY A 125 2.26 -14.57 -4.15
C GLY A 125 1.40 -15.28 -3.12
N LEU A 126 1.33 -14.77 -1.89
CA LEU A 126 0.46 -15.29 -0.84
C LEU A 126 -1.02 -15.23 -1.23
N THR A 127 -1.47 -14.09 -1.76
CA THR A 127 -2.87 -13.92 -2.18
C THR A 127 -3.20 -14.81 -3.36
N HIS A 128 -2.27 -14.99 -4.31
CA HIS A 128 -2.44 -15.95 -5.39
C HIS A 128 -2.59 -17.38 -4.87
N TRP A 129 -1.71 -17.81 -3.96
CA TRP A 129 -1.80 -19.13 -3.36
C TRP A 129 -3.14 -19.34 -2.63
N LEU A 130 -3.57 -18.37 -1.83
CA LEU A 130 -4.87 -18.43 -1.16
C LEU A 130 -6.03 -18.54 -2.17
N ASN A 131 -6.06 -17.69 -3.19
CA ASN A 131 -7.10 -17.71 -4.20
C ASN A 131 -7.17 -19.06 -4.91
N SER A 132 -6.03 -19.57 -5.39
CA SER A 132 -5.95 -20.85 -6.12
C SER A 132 -6.27 -22.06 -5.24
N THR A 133 -6.04 -21.98 -3.93
CA THR A 133 -6.32 -23.04 -2.97
C THR A 133 -7.80 -23.10 -2.57
N TYR A 134 -8.45 -21.94 -2.40
CA TYR A 134 -9.83 -21.88 -1.92
C TYR A 134 -10.87 -21.96 -3.06
N ALA A 135 -10.54 -21.53 -4.29
CA ALA A 135 -11.47 -21.62 -5.41
C ALA A 135 -11.99 -23.05 -5.71
N PRO A 136 -11.12 -24.10 -5.71
CA PRO A 136 -11.58 -25.48 -5.90
C PRO A 136 -12.46 -26.01 -4.78
N LEU A 137 -12.50 -25.34 -3.62
CA LEU A 137 -13.38 -25.71 -2.50
C LEU A 137 -14.83 -25.22 -2.67
N GLY A 138 -15.16 -24.64 -3.83
CA GLY A 138 -16.50 -24.20 -4.19
C GLY A 138 -16.83 -22.76 -3.80
N HIS A 139 -15.82 -21.92 -3.59
CA HIS A 139 -15.99 -20.51 -3.24
C HIS A 139 -15.85 -19.59 -4.46
N ASP A 140 -16.71 -18.57 -4.57
CA ASP A 140 -16.61 -17.50 -5.58
C ASP A 140 -15.57 -16.47 -5.15
N ILE A 141 -14.30 -16.81 -5.41
CA ILE A 141 -13.16 -15.99 -4.98
C ILE A 141 -13.07 -14.70 -5.80
N LEU A 142 -12.98 -13.57 -5.11
CA LEU A 142 -12.82 -12.25 -5.73
C LEU A 142 -11.56 -12.21 -6.60
N GLY A 143 -11.73 -11.93 -7.89
CA GLY A 143 -10.68 -12.00 -8.90
C GLY A 143 -10.43 -13.41 -9.48
N GLY A 144 -11.07 -14.45 -8.92
CA GLY A 144 -10.92 -15.84 -9.34
C GLY A 144 -9.61 -16.49 -8.88
N ALA A 145 -9.42 -17.76 -9.19
CA ALA A 145 -8.26 -18.55 -8.77
C ALA A 145 -6.93 -17.97 -9.27
N ASN A 146 -6.88 -17.44 -10.50
CA ASN A 146 -5.66 -17.01 -11.17
C ASN A 146 -5.52 -15.48 -11.30
N GLY A 147 -6.53 -14.70 -10.89
CA GLY A 147 -6.55 -13.25 -11.13
C GLY A 147 -5.32 -12.48 -10.65
N MET A 148 -4.68 -12.94 -9.56
CA MET A 148 -3.45 -12.36 -9.05
C MET A 148 -2.27 -12.58 -10.00
N LEU A 149 -2.03 -13.81 -10.44
CA LEU A 149 -0.94 -14.17 -11.37
C LEU A 149 -1.16 -13.54 -12.74
N ASP A 150 -2.39 -13.69 -13.29
CA ASP A 150 -2.74 -13.12 -14.59
C ASP A 150 -2.58 -11.60 -14.62
N GLY A 151 -3.03 -10.92 -13.57
CA GLY A 151 -2.91 -9.48 -13.44
C GLY A 151 -1.45 -9.03 -13.32
N PHE A 152 -0.66 -9.74 -12.53
CA PHE A 152 0.77 -9.45 -12.35
C PHE A 152 1.55 -9.63 -13.67
N LEU A 153 1.33 -10.74 -14.38
CA LEU A 153 1.98 -10.97 -15.68
C LEU A 153 1.54 -9.95 -16.75
N ALA A 154 0.24 -9.65 -16.80
CA ALA A 154 -0.28 -8.69 -17.77
C ALA A 154 0.34 -7.29 -17.60
N MET A 155 0.51 -6.80 -16.36
CA MET A 155 1.10 -5.47 -16.12
C MET A 155 2.58 -5.38 -16.52
N LEU A 156 3.29 -6.50 -16.59
CA LEU A 156 4.71 -6.56 -16.94
C LEU A 156 4.96 -6.64 -18.45
N HIS A 157 3.92 -6.89 -19.25
CA HIS A 157 3.98 -6.95 -20.71
C HIS A 157 4.96 -7.99 -21.31
N GLY A 158 5.06 -9.16 -20.67
CA GLY A 158 5.91 -10.27 -21.15
C GLY A 158 7.02 -10.63 -20.16
N GLU A 159 8.23 -10.89 -20.68
CA GLU A 159 9.36 -11.23 -19.81
C GLU A 159 9.78 -10.06 -18.94
N ALA A 160 10.03 -10.35 -17.65
CA ALA A 160 10.43 -9.34 -16.68
C ALA A 160 11.45 -9.86 -15.67
N ASP A 161 12.31 -8.96 -15.25
CA ASP A 161 13.24 -9.15 -14.14
C ASP A 161 12.65 -8.53 -12.87
N ILE A 162 12.60 -9.30 -11.78
CA ILE A 162 12.16 -8.83 -10.46
C ILE A 162 13.42 -8.61 -9.62
N VAL A 163 13.66 -7.38 -9.18
CA VAL A 163 14.81 -7.03 -8.36
C VAL A 163 14.37 -6.77 -6.94
N ILE A 164 14.90 -7.56 -6.00
CA ILE A 164 14.52 -7.52 -4.57
C ILE A 164 15.73 -7.04 -3.77
N SER A 165 15.55 -5.99 -2.95
CA SER A 165 16.57 -5.55 -2.00
C SER A 165 16.65 -6.45 -0.76
N GLU A 166 17.72 -6.30 0.02
CA GLU A 166 17.88 -7.01 1.29
C GLU A 166 16.78 -6.64 2.29
N GLU A 167 16.36 -5.37 2.32
CA GLU A 167 15.26 -4.88 3.16
C GLU A 167 13.92 -5.55 2.83
N ALA A 168 13.71 -5.92 1.56
CA ALA A 168 12.52 -6.63 1.08
C ALA A 168 12.70 -8.15 0.99
N ALA A 169 13.81 -8.72 1.48
CA ALA A 169 14.17 -10.13 1.31
C ALA A 169 13.11 -11.12 1.84
N THR A 170 12.33 -10.73 2.85
CA THR A 170 11.24 -11.56 3.40
C THR A 170 10.12 -11.86 2.39
N TYR A 171 10.03 -11.10 1.30
CA TYR A 171 9.07 -11.31 0.21
C TYR A 171 9.65 -12.11 -0.98
N ARG A 172 10.95 -12.42 -0.96
CA ARG A 172 11.59 -13.21 -2.02
C ARG A 172 10.87 -14.53 -2.32
N PRO A 173 10.52 -15.36 -1.31
CA PRO A 173 9.83 -16.63 -1.56
C PRO A 173 8.53 -16.47 -2.35
N GLU A 174 7.79 -15.37 -2.14
CA GLU A 174 6.56 -15.09 -2.88
C GLU A 174 6.83 -14.77 -4.36
N MET A 175 7.88 -13.99 -4.64
CA MET A 175 8.25 -13.64 -6.01
C MET A 175 8.83 -14.86 -6.76
N GLU A 176 9.61 -15.69 -6.11
CA GLU A 176 10.11 -16.96 -6.66
C GLU A 176 8.96 -17.95 -6.95
N TYR A 177 7.95 -17.97 -6.08
CA TYR A 177 6.75 -18.77 -6.32
C TYR A 177 6.01 -18.31 -7.59
N LEU A 178 5.79 -17.01 -7.76
CA LEU A 178 5.19 -16.46 -8.97
C LEU A 178 6.07 -16.71 -10.22
N ALA A 179 7.39 -16.62 -10.07
CA ALA A 179 8.33 -16.91 -11.16
C ALA A 179 8.24 -18.38 -11.62
N ARG A 180 8.15 -19.34 -10.71
CA ARG A 180 7.92 -20.75 -11.06
C ARG A 180 6.60 -20.96 -11.84
N LEU A 181 5.53 -20.27 -11.44
CA LEU A 181 4.22 -20.37 -12.08
C LEU A 181 4.17 -19.64 -13.43
N SER A 182 5.07 -18.72 -13.68
CA SER A 182 5.09 -17.88 -14.90
C SER A 182 5.55 -18.61 -16.16
N GLY A 183 5.98 -19.89 -16.06
CA GLY A 183 6.53 -20.62 -17.19
C GLY A 183 7.83 -20.03 -17.77
N GLY A 184 8.61 -19.33 -16.93
CA GLY A 184 9.89 -18.70 -17.32
C GLY A 184 9.78 -17.23 -17.74
N ALA A 185 8.60 -16.63 -17.71
CA ALA A 185 8.42 -15.22 -18.01
C ALA A 185 9.05 -14.29 -16.95
N LEU A 186 9.18 -14.75 -15.70
CA LEU A 186 9.72 -13.97 -14.60
C LEU A 186 11.06 -14.53 -14.12
N ARG A 187 12.02 -13.65 -13.88
CA ARG A 187 13.32 -13.95 -13.26
C ARG A 187 13.49 -13.10 -12.01
N VAL A 188 13.89 -13.73 -10.90
CA VAL A 188 14.09 -13.07 -9.61
C VAL A 188 15.58 -12.89 -9.35
N HIS A 189 15.97 -11.67 -8.99
CA HIS A 189 17.35 -11.28 -8.73
C HIS A 189 17.48 -10.63 -7.35
N ASP A 190 18.61 -10.91 -6.69
CA ASP A 190 19.04 -10.13 -5.53
C ASP A 190 19.64 -8.82 -6.00
N ALA A 191 19.16 -7.72 -5.44
CA ALA A 191 19.73 -6.41 -5.69
C ALA A 191 21.22 -6.34 -5.29
N ALA A 192 21.60 -7.02 -4.20
CA ALA A 192 23.00 -7.08 -3.73
C ALA A 192 23.92 -7.87 -4.66
N SER A 193 23.41 -8.90 -5.34
CA SER A 193 24.20 -9.74 -6.25
C SER A 193 24.32 -9.17 -7.66
N MET A 194 23.50 -8.18 -8.01
CA MET A 194 23.58 -7.52 -9.31
C MET A 194 24.84 -6.67 -9.40
N SER A 195 25.78 -7.06 -10.27
CA SER A 195 26.97 -6.26 -10.52
C SER A 195 26.63 -5.06 -11.41
N GLN A 196 27.40 -3.96 -11.32
CA GLN A 196 27.28 -2.81 -12.23
C GLN A 196 27.47 -3.20 -13.72
N LYS A 197 28.03 -4.37 -13.99
CA LYS A 197 28.21 -4.94 -15.33
C LYS A 197 27.15 -5.97 -15.68
N SER A 198 26.18 -6.24 -14.79
CA SER A 198 25.06 -7.12 -15.13
C SER A 198 24.39 -6.59 -16.39
N GLU A 199 24.18 -7.45 -17.36
CA GLU A 199 23.43 -7.17 -18.58
C GLU A 199 21.95 -6.88 -18.21
N VAL A 200 21.71 -5.73 -17.60
CA VAL A 200 20.37 -5.21 -17.35
C VAL A 200 19.79 -4.89 -18.73
N GLY A 201 19.03 -5.85 -19.27
CA GLY A 201 18.27 -5.69 -20.50
C GLY A 201 19.12 -5.61 -21.78
N SER A 202 19.45 -6.74 -22.36
CA SER A 202 19.98 -6.81 -23.74
C SER A 202 18.92 -6.52 -24.81
N GLN A 203 17.63 -6.60 -24.42
CA GLN A 203 16.45 -6.24 -25.22
C GLN A 203 15.49 -5.44 -24.33
N LYS A 204 14.55 -4.71 -24.95
CA LYS A 204 13.53 -3.93 -24.24
C LYS A 204 12.72 -4.82 -23.29
N SER A 205 13.13 -4.85 -22.01
CA SER A 205 12.55 -5.69 -20.96
C SER A 205 11.91 -4.84 -19.87
N THR A 206 11.02 -5.45 -19.10
CA THR A 206 10.43 -4.81 -17.90
C THR A 206 11.23 -5.23 -16.67
N LEU A 207 11.56 -4.26 -15.82
CA LEU A 207 12.10 -4.48 -14.49
C LEU A 207 11.03 -4.16 -13.47
N TYR A 208 10.60 -5.18 -12.71
CA TYR A 208 9.77 -4.97 -11.54
C TYR A 208 10.65 -4.65 -10.33
N ARG A 209 10.54 -3.43 -9.85
CA ARG A 209 11.27 -2.94 -8.69
C ARG A 209 10.55 -3.39 -7.41
N PHE A 210 11.12 -4.39 -6.73
CA PHE A 210 10.62 -4.83 -5.44
C PHE A 210 11.58 -4.35 -4.32
N PHE A 211 11.73 -3.05 -4.24
CA PHE A 211 12.50 -2.32 -3.23
C PHE A 211 11.97 -0.89 -3.08
N GLU A 212 12.15 -0.35 -1.91
CA GLU A 212 11.81 1.04 -1.60
C GLU A 212 12.86 2.00 -2.16
N LEU A 213 12.45 3.22 -2.56
CA LEU A 213 13.38 4.17 -3.17
C LEU A 213 14.38 4.78 -2.20
N PHE A 214 14.11 4.76 -0.90
CA PHE A 214 15.11 5.14 0.11
C PHE A 214 16.27 4.15 0.17
N ASP A 215 16.07 2.91 -0.27
CA ASP A 215 17.08 1.84 -0.24
C ASP A 215 18.02 1.83 -1.46
N LEU A 216 17.78 2.71 -2.44
CA LEU A 216 18.64 2.82 -3.63
C LEU A 216 20.15 2.93 -3.35
N PRO A 217 20.61 3.63 -2.29
CA PRO A 217 22.03 3.68 -1.97
C PRO A 217 22.65 2.32 -1.61
N ASN A 218 21.84 1.37 -1.14
CA ASN A 218 22.27 0.03 -0.74
C ASN A 218 22.25 -0.97 -1.91
N ILE A 219 21.79 -0.56 -3.11
CA ILE A 219 21.69 -1.40 -4.30
C ILE A 219 22.90 -1.13 -5.21
N PRO A 220 23.88 -2.05 -5.32
CA PRO A 220 25.09 -1.84 -6.12
C PRO A 220 24.82 -1.53 -7.60
N ALA A 221 23.75 -2.08 -8.17
CA ALA A 221 23.36 -1.91 -9.56
C ALA A 221 22.54 -0.63 -9.82
N THR A 222 22.27 0.21 -8.81
CA THR A 222 21.41 1.42 -8.95
C THR A 222 21.79 2.24 -10.18
N ARG A 223 23.07 2.57 -10.35
CA ARG A 223 23.50 3.40 -11.47
C ARG A 223 23.21 2.74 -12.81
N ALA A 224 23.50 1.45 -12.95
CA ALA A 224 23.26 0.69 -14.18
C ALA A 224 21.75 0.60 -14.51
N ILE A 225 20.90 0.40 -13.49
CA ILE A 225 19.44 0.37 -13.61
C ILE A 225 18.91 1.74 -14.08
N LEU A 226 19.35 2.83 -13.46
CA LEU A 226 18.92 4.18 -13.84
C LEU A 226 19.38 4.56 -15.25
N ASP A 227 20.61 4.22 -15.64
CA ASP A 227 21.14 4.48 -16.99
C ASP A 227 20.44 3.62 -18.05
N ALA A 228 20.08 2.38 -17.74
CA ALA A 228 19.30 1.51 -18.61
C ALA A 228 17.87 2.04 -18.82
N ALA A 229 17.23 2.54 -17.76
CA ALA A 229 15.91 3.18 -17.85
C ALA A 229 15.97 4.48 -18.65
N ALA A 230 16.94 5.35 -18.37
CA ALA A 230 17.12 6.62 -19.07
C ALA A 230 17.38 6.46 -20.57
N SER A 231 18.05 5.37 -20.97
CA SER A 231 18.30 5.04 -22.38
C SER A 231 17.15 4.27 -23.05
N GLY A 232 16.06 3.98 -22.32
CA GLY A 232 14.90 3.23 -22.83
C GLY A 232 15.16 1.74 -23.07
N ARG A 233 16.29 1.19 -22.58
CA ARG A 233 16.59 -0.25 -22.65
C ARG A 233 15.68 -1.07 -21.76
N ILE A 234 15.28 -0.53 -20.61
CA ILE A 234 14.31 -1.15 -19.70
C ILE A 234 13.16 -0.21 -19.38
N THR A 235 12.00 -0.78 -19.08
CA THR A 235 10.89 -0.09 -18.43
C THR A 235 10.85 -0.49 -16.98
N ILE A 236 10.84 0.46 -16.04
CA ILE A 236 10.77 0.16 -14.59
C ILE A 236 9.34 0.34 -14.10
N THR A 237 8.84 -0.66 -13.39
CA THR A 237 7.57 -0.57 -12.66
C THR A 237 7.71 -1.17 -11.26
N PRO A 238 7.22 -0.52 -10.20
CA PRO A 238 6.76 0.88 -10.16
C PRO A 238 7.85 1.88 -10.57
N PRO A 239 7.49 3.06 -11.10
CA PRO A 239 8.48 4.00 -11.61
C PRO A 239 9.36 4.58 -10.50
N ILE A 240 10.55 5.09 -10.86
CA ILE A 240 11.46 5.79 -9.95
C ILE A 240 10.93 7.21 -9.69
N LYS A 241 9.84 7.30 -8.94
CA LYS A 241 9.13 8.55 -8.61
C LYS A 241 8.80 8.60 -7.11
N PRO A 242 9.76 8.99 -6.27
CA PRO A 242 9.58 8.95 -4.81
C PRO A 242 8.39 9.79 -4.33
N TYR A 243 8.03 10.84 -5.05
CA TYR A 243 6.86 11.64 -4.72
C TYR A 243 5.52 10.91 -4.87
N LEU A 244 5.44 9.80 -5.64
CA LEU A 244 4.21 9.00 -5.76
C LEU A 244 4.03 8.02 -4.60
N GLU A 245 5.08 7.76 -3.80
CA GLU A 245 5.07 6.81 -2.68
C GLU A 245 4.82 7.51 -1.32
N GLU A 246 4.31 8.74 -1.37
CA GLU A 246 4.12 9.60 -0.20
C GLU A 246 2.69 9.53 0.36
N LYS A 247 2.56 9.30 1.66
CA LYS A 247 1.27 9.43 2.38
C LYS A 247 0.78 10.89 2.43
N LEU A 248 1.65 11.86 2.15
CA LEU A 248 1.30 13.28 1.97
C LEU A 248 0.16 13.50 0.98
N TRP A 249 0.00 12.63 -0.02
CA TRP A 249 -1.08 12.75 -1.00
C TRP A 249 -2.47 12.73 -0.36
N PHE A 250 -2.63 12.03 0.75
CA PHE A 250 -3.90 12.05 1.49
C PHE A 250 -4.16 13.43 2.11
N ALA A 251 -3.13 14.10 2.63
CA ALA A 251 -3.27 15.46 3.15
C ALA A 251 -3.50 16.49 2.04
N LEU A 252 -2.71 16.41 0.94
CA LEU A 252 -2.88 17.28 -0.23
C LEU A 252 -4.27 17.16 -0.85
N PHE A 253 -4.88 15.96 -0.80
CA PHE A 253 -6.25 15.73 -1.28
C PHE A 253 -7.30 16.54 -0.50
N TRP A 254 -7.09 16.75 0.81
CA TRP A 254 -8.02 17.51 1.66
C TRP A 254 -7.74 19.01 1.70
N MET A 255 -6.60 19.46 1.17
CA MET A 255 -6.26 20.90 1.19
C MET A 255 -7.20 21.73 0.33
N ARG A 256 -7.83 22.74 0.94
CA ARG A 256 -8.78 23.65 0.27
C ARG A 256 -8.20 24.32 -0.99
N PRO A 257 -6.94 24.81 -1.01
CA PRO A 257 -6.36 25.44 -2.21
C PRO A 257 -6.27 24.51 -3.43
N LEU A 258 -6.27 23.19 -3.21
CA LEU A 258 -6.16 22.19 -4.28
C LEU A 258 -7.51 21.58 -4.68
N ARG A 259 -8.60 21.96 -4.01
CA ARG A 259 -9.93 21.36 -4.20
C ARG A 259 -10.41 21.44 -5.65
N GLU A 260 -10.28 22.60 -6.30
CA GLU A 260 -10.72 22.78 -7.68
C GLU A 260 -9.87 21.98 -8.68
N PHE A 261 -8.56 21.80 -8.39
CA PHE A 261 -7.71 20.89 -9.15
C PHE A 261 -8.26 19.45 -9.06
N TRP A 262 -8.49 18.95 -7.84
CA TRP A 262 -8.99 17.58 -7.64
C TRP A 262 -10.35 17.35 -8.30
N ARG A 263 -11.29 18.30 -8.18
CA ARG A 263 -12.62 18.20 -8.80
C ARG A 263 -12.54 18.16 -10.33
N ARG A 264 -11.64 18.91 -10.92
CA ARG A 264 -11.44 18.93 -12.37
C ARG A 264 -10.81 17.62 -12.87
N GLU A 265 -9.74 17.17 -12.24
CA GLU A 265 -8.98 16.02 -12.72
C GLU A 265 -9.65 14.66 -12.42
N LEU A 266 -10.38 14.56 -11.32
CA LEU A 266 -11.10 13.36 -10.91
C LEU A 266 -12.57 13.32 -11.37
N SER A 267 -13.13 14.42 -11.84
CA SER A 267 -14.55 14.71 -11.88
C SER A 267 -15.21 14.77 -10.49
N GLU A 268 -16.31 15.51 -10.37
CA GLU A 268 -17.03 15.65 -9.08
C GLU A 268 -17.43 14.30 -8.48
N ARG A 269 -17.95 13.39 -9.31
CA ARG A 269 -18.42 12.08 -8.88
C ARG A 269 -17.31 11.26 -8.23
N HIS A 270 -16.13 11.17 -8.87
CA HIS A 270 -15.02 10.38 -8.35
C HIS A 270 -14.34 11.07 -7.17
N PHE A 271 -14.26 12.40 -7.19
CA PHE A 271 -13.75 13.17 -6.05
C PHE A 271 -14.57 12.90 -4.78
N LEU A 272 -15.91 13.00 -4.86
CA LEU A 272 -16.79 12.71 -3.71
C LEU A 272 -16.70 11.26 -3.23
N LYS A 273 -16.53 10.30 -4.15
CA LYS A 273 -16.33 8.89 -3.79
C LYS A 273 -14.99 8.66 -3.08
N LEU A 274 -13.93 9.31 -3.52
CA LEU A 274 -12.63 9.22 -2.86
C LEU A 274 -12.64 9.91 -1.49
N GLN A 275 -13.41 11.00 -1.31
CA GLN A 275 -13.59 11.62 0.00
C GLN A 275 -14.28 10.70 1.02
N GLN A 276 -15.07 9.72 0.57
CA GLN A 276 -15.71 8.74 1.46
C GLN A 276 -14.73 7.70 2.00
N VAL A 277 -13.65 7.43 1.28
CA VAL A 277 -12.69 6.36 1.62
C VAL A 277 -11.31 6.87 2.02
N ILE A 278 -10.89 8.07 1.60
CA ILE A 278 -9.65 8.70 2.05
C ILE A 278 -9.93 9.46 3.35
N PRO A 279 -9.35 9.05 4.49
CA PRO A 279 -9.58 9.70 5.77
C PRO A 279 -9.02 11.12 5.78
N TYR A 280 -9.65 12.01 6.54
CA TYR A 280 -9.15 13.37 6.66
C TYR A 280 -7.74 13.37 7.23
N THR A 281 -6.85 14.04 6.53
CA THR A 281 -5.40 13.99 6.80
C THR A 281 -4.82 15.41 6.75
N TRP A 282 -3.89 15.69 7.66
CA TRP A 282 -3.17 16.96 7.76
C TRP A 282 -1.67 16.74 7.62
N ILE A 283 -0.96 17.73 7.12
CA ILE A 283 0.51 17.79 7.18
C ILE A 283 0.90 18.47 8.49
N LEU A 284 1.80 17.87 9.23
CA LEU A 284 2.40 18.48 10.41
C LEU A 284 3.44 19.53 9.97
N ASP A 285 2.96 20.71 9.56
CA ASP A 285 3.80 21.80 9.11
C ASP A 285 4.03 22.80 10.26
N PRO A 286 5.26 23.05 10.70
CA PRO A 286 5.57 23.99 11.78
C PRO A 286 5.38 25.47 11.40
N ALA A 287 5.04 25.77 10.13
CA ALA A 287 4.80 27.14 9.69
C ALA A 287 3.65 27.77 10.50
N ARG A 288 3.88 29.00 10.96
CA ARG A 288 2.88 29.75 11.72
C ARG A 288 1.70 30.12 10.82
N LEU A 289 0.51 29.86 11.33
CA LEU A 289 -0.71 30.30 10.66
C LEU A 289 -0.88 31.82 10.73
N PRO A 290 -1.49 32.45 9.72
CA PRO A 290 -1.94 33.81 9.81
C PRO A 290 -2.84 34.03 11.03
N GLN A 291 -2.86 35.25 11.56
CA GLN A 291 -3.76 35.64 12.65
C GLN A 291 -5.22 35.30 12.30
N HIS A 292 -5.94 34.70 13.25
CA HIS A 292 -7.32 34.21 13.09
C HIS A 292 -7.52 33.03 12.12
N ALA A 293 -6.45 32.45 11.53
CA ALA A 293 -6.58 31.20 10.80
C ALA A 293 -6.64 30.00 11.74
N VAL A 294 -7.33 28.95 11.34
CA VAL A 294 -7.42 27.68 12.06
C VAL A 294 -7.08 26.52 11.14
N ILE A 295 -6.59 25.43 11.72
CA ILE A 295 -6.39 24.16 11.01
C ILE A 295 -7.78 23.51 10.87
N PRO A 296 -8.29 23.37 9.63
CA PRO A 296 -9.66 22.90 9.41
C PRO A 296 -9.89 21.49 9.96
N GLY A 297 -11.02 21.28 10.63
CA GLY A 297 -11.42 19.98 11.17
C GLY A 297 -10.75 19.59 12.49
N LEU A 298 -9.78 20.37 12.97
CA LEU A 298 -9.24 20.35 14.33
C LEU A 298 -9.62 21.61 15.09
N GLU A 299 -9.89 22.70 14.38
CA GLU A 299 -10.28 24.02 14.90
C GLU A 299 -9.26 24.58 15.90
N ILE A 300 -7.97 24.36 15.64
CA ILE A 300 -6.83 24.81 16.42
C ILE A 300 -6.04 25.87 15.63
N HIS A 301 -5.29 26.69 16.35
CA HIS A 301 -4.44 27.75 15.76
C HIS A 301 -2.97 27.33 15.64
N ASP A 302 -2.56 26.34 16.43
CA ASP A 302 -1.18 25.87 16.53
C ASP A 302 -1.12 24.39 16.88
N TRP A 303 -0.10 23.68 16.39
CA TRP A 303 0.09 22.26 16.66
C TRP A 303 0.34 21.93 18.14
N SER A 304 0.81 22.90 18.94
CA SER A 304 0.95 22.71 20.39
C SER A 304 -0.38 22.43 21.07
N GLU A 305 -1.50 22.86 20.49
CA GLU A 305 -2.84 22.54 21.02
C GLU A 305 -3.17 21.06 20.86
N VAL A 306 -2.78 20.43 19.74
CA VAL A 306 -2.95 18.98 19.55
C VAL A 306 -2.18 18.18 20.59
N MET A 307 -1.02 18.66 21.02
CA MET A 307 -0.26 18.04 22.11
C MET A 307 -1.02 17.98 23.42
N ARG A 308 -1.98 18.89 23.63
CA ARG A 308 -2.81 18.98 24.85
C ARG A 308 -4.14 18.24 24.75
N PHE A 309 -4.46 17.66 23.60
CA PHE A 309 -5.70 16.92 23.42
C PHE A 309 -5.85 15.83 24.47
N SER A 310 -7.06 15.72 25.02
CA SER A 310 -7.44 14.59 25.89
C SER A 310 -7.45 13.28 25.08
N GLN A 311 -7.38 12.14 25.73
CA GLN A 311 -7.42 10.84 25.08
C GLN A 311 -8.64 10.68 24.15
N LYS A 312 -9.80 11.24 24.52
CA LYS A 312 -11.00 11.23 23.66
C LYS A 312 -10.89 12.07 22.39
N GLN A 313 -10.08 13.13 22.41
CA GLN A 313 -9.85 13.98 21.24
C GLN A 313 -8.78 13.42 20.31
N ARG A 314 -8.00 12.42 20.79
CA ARG A 314 -6.89 11.82 20.07
C ARG A 314 -7.30 10.60 19.20
N ASP A 315 -8.52 10.60 18.65
CA ASP A 315 -8.87 9.67 17.56
C ASP A 315 -8.14 10.04 16.29
N LEU A 316 -6.80 10.04 16.41
CA LEU A 316 -5.84 10.48 15.43
C LEU A 316 -4.69 9.47 15.36
N ILE A 317 -4.09 9.36 14.19
CA ILE A 317 -2.91 8.54 13.97
C ILE A 317 -1.82 9.38 13.31
N LEU A 318 -0.63 9.36 13.89
CA LEU A 318 0.55 10.04 13.39
C LEU A 318 1.41 9.04 12.62
N LYS A 319 1.89 9.44 11.43
CA LYS A 319 2.71 8.61 10.55
C LYS A 319 3.74 9.48 9.83
N ILE A 320 4.95 8.94 9.60
CA ILE A 320 5.86 9.55 8.60
C ILE A 320 5.27 9.39 7.21
N SER A 321 5.48 10.36 6.33
CA SER A 321 4.85 10.34 5.00
C SER A 321 5.40 9.24 4.09
N GLY A 322 6.70 9.22 3.87
CA GLY A 322 7.38 8.27 3.00
C GLY A 322 8.89 8.47 3.01
N PHE A 323 9.59 7.86 2.08
CA PHE A 323 11.03 7.96 1.85
C PHE A 323 11.87 7.83 3.13
N SER A 324 11.58 6.79 3.93
CA SER A 324 12.26 6.55 5.22
C SER A 324 12.21 5.06 5.57
N GLU A 325 13.28 4.55 6.17
CA GLU A 325 13.37 3.18 6.68
C GLU A 325 12.26 2.82 7.68
N ILE A 326 11.75 3.81 8.41
CA ILE A 326 10.63 3.62 9.34
C ILE A 326 9.26 3.89 8.70
N GLY A 327 9.22 4.20 7.40
CA GLY A 327 8.00 4.55 6.67
C GLY A 327 7.03 3.39 6.43
N TRP A 328 7.51 2.13 6.59
CA TRP A 328 6.75 0.91 6.36
C TRP A 328 6.70 0.01 7.60
N GLY A 329 5.89 -1.03 7.57
CA GLY A 329 5.78 -1.99 8.67
C GLY A 329 5.23 -1.41 9.98
N SER A 330 4.51 -0.29 9.93
CA SER A 330 3.96 0.43 11.10
C SER A 330 4.99 0.95 12.10
N ARG A 331 6.29 1.00 11.75
CA ARG A 331 7.39 1.41 12.65
C ARG A 331 7.29 2.88 13.12
N SER A 332 6.73 3.76 12.27
CA SER A 332 6.55 5.19 12.59
C SER A 332 5.16 5.54 13.13
N VAL A 333 4.30 4.55 13.33
CA VAL A 333 2.89 4.79 13.64
C VAL A 333 2.68 5.06 15.12
N THR A 334 2.06 6.20 15.45
CA THR A 334 1.59 6.50 16.82
C THR A 334 0.08 6.68 16.80
N LEU A 335 -0.63 5.80 17.53
CA LEU A 335 -2.07 5.92 17.70
C LEU A 335 -2.37 6.79 18.91
N GLY A 336 -2.99 7.95 18.70
CA GLY A 336 -3.19 8.97 19.71
C GLY A 336 -4.03 8.50 20.91
N SER A 337 -5.04 7.66 20.67
CA SER A 337 -5.89 7.12 21.74
C SER A 337 -5.18 6.10 22.65
N ASP A 338 -4.06 5.50 22.19
CA ASP A 338 -3.33 4.49 22.94
C ASP A 338 -2.08 5.04 23.63
N ALA A 339 -1.52 6.12 23.07
CA ALA A 339 -0.37 6.80 23.63
C ALA A 339 -0.74 7.52 24.95
N SER A 340 0.16 7.48 25.91
CA SER A 340 0.11 8.36 27.09
C SER A 340 0.19 9.83 26.66
N GLN A 341 -0.11 10.77 27.55
CA GLN A 341 -0.01 12.20 27.24
C GLN A 341 1.42 12.60 26.85
N THR A 342 2.40 12.07 27.55
CA THR A 342 3.82 12.36 27.31
C THR A 342 4.30 11.80 25.98
N GLU A 343 3.94 10.54 25.66
CA GLU A 343 4.28 9.91 24.39
C GLU A 343 3.64 10.63 23.21
N TRP A 344 2.38 11.04 23.35
CA TRP A 344 1.69 11.82 22.32
C TRP A 344 2.35 13.16 22.05
N GLN A 345 2.68 13.90 23.10
CA GLN A 345 3.39 15.19 23.00
C GLN A 345 4.74 15.01 22.32
N ALA A 346 5.51 14.00 22.74
CA ALA A 346 6.82 13.70 22.15
C ALA A 346 6.69 13.31 20.67
N ALA A 347 5.67 12.53 20.29
CA ALA A 347 5.44 12.12 18.93
C ALA A 347 5.09 13.32 18.01
N ILE A 348 4.19 14.20 18.44
CA ILE A 348 3.84 15.42 17.69
C ILE A 348 5.04 16.33 17.56
N GLN A 349 5.78 16.57 18.67
CA GLN A 349 6.98 17.42 18.64
C GLN A 349 8.02 16.86 17.66
N ARG A 350 8.30 15.56 17.72
CA ARG A 350 9.21 14.90 16.77
C ARG A 350 8.77 15.15 15.33
N GLY A 351 7.49 14.98 15.01
CA GLY A 351 6.99 15.19 13.64
C GLY A 351 7.17 16.64 13.17
N LEU A 352 7.08 17.63 14.07
CA LEU A 352 7.34 19.04 13.76
C LEU A 352 8.83 19.30 13.58
N ASP A 353 9.69 18.73 14.42
CA ASP A 353 11.14 18.91 14.37
C ASP A 353 11.76 18.26 13.13
N GLU A 354 11.24 17.08 12.73
CA GLU A 354 11.70 16.34 11.55
C GLU A 354 11.15 16.90 10.23
N PHE A 355 10.14 17.76 10.26
CA PHE A 355 9.47 18.28 9.07
C PHE A 355 10.39 18.82 7.97
N PRO A 356 11.55 19.46 8.23
CA PRO A 356 12.44 19.89 7.17
C PRO A 356 13.04 18.76 6.33
N HIS A 357 13.12 17.55 6.90
CA HIS A 357 13.75 16.38 6.27
C HIS A 357 12.75 15.26 5.97
N HIS A 358 11.83 15.01 6.89
CA HIS A 358 10.84 13.94 6.79
C HIS A 358 9.47 14.47 7.19
N PRO A 359 8.62 14.88 6.22
CA PRO A 359 7.27 15.31 6.54
C PRO A 359 6.45 14.22 7.22
N TRP A 360 5.70 14.60 8.23
CA TRP A 360 4.77 13.74 8.94
C TRP A 360 3.34 14.14 8.64
N ILE A 361 2.45 13.16 8.64
CA ILE A 361 1.01 13.36 8.52
C ILE A 361 0.30 12.99 9.82
N LEU A 362 -0.70 13.78 10.16
CA LEU A 362 -1.69 13.46 11.16
C LEU A 362 -2.99 13.07 10.42
N GLN A 363 -3.54 11.92 10.74
CA GLN A 363 -4.70 11.38 10.03
C GLN A 363 -5.79 11.03 11.03
N ARG A 364 -7.07 11.26 10.66
CA ARG A 364 -8.19 10.81 11.48
C ARG A 364 -8.19 9.29 11.56
N PHE A 365 -8.22 8.77 12.77
CA PHE A 365 -8.28 7.33 13.01
C PHE A 365 -9.72 6.83 12.88
N HIS A 366 -9.90 5.73 12.16
CA HIS A 366 -11.18 5.03 12.04
C HIS A 366 -11.02 3.62 12.59
N LYS A 367 -11.81 3.31 13.60
CA LYS A 367 -11.81 2.00 14.22
C LYS A 367 -12.51 0.99 13.30
N GLY A 368 -11.84 -0.12 13.01
CA GLY A 368 -12.43 -1.21 12.25
C GLY A 368 -13.64 -1.84 12.95
N ARG A 369 -14.67 -2.22 12.18
CA ARG A 369 -15.80 -2.99 12.70
C ARG A 369 -15.33 -4.35 13.18
N LEU A 370 -16.03 -4.92 14.15
CA LEU A 370 -15.79 -6.28 14.64
C LEU A 370 -16.50 -7.29 13.73
N VAL A 371 -15.80 -8.37 13.43
CA VAL A 371 -16.31 -9.53 12.71
C VAL A 371 -16.01 -10.79 13.51
N GLU A 372 -16.76 -11.85 13.24
CA GLU A 372 -16.46 -13.20 13.71
C GLU A 372 -16.11 -14.07 12.51
N HIS A 373 -15.02 -14.84 12.62
CA HIS A 373 -14.56 -15.68 11.52
C HIS A 373 -14.02 -17.02 12.05
N PRO A 374 -14.38 -18.14 11.43
CA PRO A 374 -13.94 -19.47 11.87
C PRO A 374 -12.47 -19.71 11.57
N TYR A 375 -11.79 -20.44 12.44
CA TYR A 375 -10.42 -20.89 12.24
C TYR A 375 -10.15 -22.21 12.95
N LEU A 376 -9.09 -22.90 12.57
CA LEU A 376 -8.59 -24.05 13.33
C LEU A 376 -7.66 -23.56 14.44
N ASP A 377 -8.05 -23.79 15.68
CA ASP A 377 -7.20 -23.49 16.81
C ASP A 377 -6.00 -24.47 16.83
N PRO A 378 -4.76 -23.98 16.70
CA PRO A 378 -3.59 -24.85 16.65
C PRO A 378 -3.30 -25.55 17.98
N ALA A 379 -3.79 -25.02 19.09
CA ALA A 379 -3.56 -25.61 20.41
C ALA A 379 -4.48 -26.80 20.70
N THR A 380 -5.74 -26.72 20.26
CA THR A 380 -6.76 -27.75 20.52
C THR A 380 -7.05 -28.66 19.32
N GLY A 381 -6.70 -28.24 18.11
CA GLY A 381 -7.09 -28.91 16.87
C GLY A 381 -8.59 -28.84 16.55
N ALA A 382 -9.35 -28.01 17.28
CA ALA A 382 -10.78 -27.83 17.08
C ALA A 382 -11.08 -26.54 16.30
N LEU A 383 -12.28 -26.50 15.70
CA LEU A 383 -12.79 -25.26 15.11
C LEU A 383 -13.16 -24.27 16.22
N ALA A 384 -12.69 -23.06 16.08
CA ALA A 384 -12.98 -21.92 16.96
C ALA A 384 -13.43 -20.72 16.10
N SER A 385 -13.92 -19.68 16.76
CA SER A 385 -14.28 -18.40 16.12
C SER A 385 -13.41 -17.28 16.67
N LEU A 386 -12.76 -16.53 15.79
CA LEU A 386 -11.99 -15.33 16.14
C LEU A 386 -12.90 -14.10 16.02
N ARG A 387 -13.09 -13.40 17.11
CA ARG A 387 -13.67 -12.06 17.10
C ARG A 387 -12.56 -11.04 16.86
N GLY A 388 -12.56 -10.43 15.67
CA GLY A 388 -11.46 -9.59 15.25
C GLY A 388 -11.87 -8.40 14.39
N ARG A 389 -10.89 -7.66 13.89
CA ARG A 389 -11.04 -6.57 12.90
C ARG A 389 -10.32 -6.93 11.62
N VAL A 390 -10.85 -6.44 10.51
CA VAL A 390 -10.36 -6.79 9.18
C VAL A 390 -9.59 -5.64 8.56
N ARG A 391 -8.38 -5.96 8.09
CA ARG A 391 -7.70 -5.21 7.04
C ARG A 391 -7.89 -5.99 5.74
N LEU A 392 -8.52 -5.34 4.77
CA LEU A 392 -8.74 -5.90 3.45
C LEU A 392 -7.80 -5.24 2.44
N CYS A 393 -7.00 -6.03 1.75
CA CYS A 393 -5.99 -5.57 0.80
C CYS A 393 -6.34 -6.03 -0.62
N PRO A 394 -7.16 -5.30 -1.39
CA PRO A 394 -7.38 -5.61 -2.80
C PRO A 394 -6.16 -5.20 -3.63
N TYR A 395 -5.81 -6.04 -4.62
CA TYR A 395 -4.71 -5.80 -5.54
C TYR A 395 -5.25 -5.41 -6.90
N TYR A 396 -4.85 -4.23 -7.37
CA TYR A 396 -5.24 -3.71 -8.68
C TYR A 396 -4.03 -3.68 -9.59
N PHE A 397 -4.14 -4.34 -10.73
CA PHE A 397 -3.13 -4.35 -11.78
C PHE A 397 -3.59 -3.49 -12.96
N VAL A 398 -2.69 -2.66 -13.48
CA VAL A 398 -2.97 -1.75 -14.59
C VAL A 398 -2.26 -2.25 -15.84
N HIS A 399 -3.03 -2.60 -16.85
CA HIS A 399 -2.56 -3.00 -18.16
C HIS A 399 -3.36 -2.23 -19.23
N GLU A 400 -2.69 -1.65 -20.22
CA GLU A 400 -3.31 -0.87 -21.30
C GLU A 400 -4.33 0.18 -20.80
N ASN A 401 -3.97 0.92 -19.75
CA ASN A 401 -4.84 1.91 -19.09
C ASN A 401 -6.13 1.35 -18.46
N ARG A 402 -6.26 0.04 -18.35
CA ARG A 402 -7.37 -0.61 -17.65
C ARG A 402 -6.91 -1.17 -16.32
N THR A 403 -7.71 -0.94 -15.30
CA THR A 403 -7.47 -1.48 -13.97
C THR A 403 -8.26 -2.77 -13.80
N ARG A 404 -7.59 -3.83 -13.37
CA ARG A 404 -8.18 -5.13 -13.05
C ARG A 404 -7.94 -5.46 -11.59
N LEU A 405 -8.98 -5.87 -10.89
CA LEU A 405 -8.89 -6.44 -9.55
C LEU A 405 -8.43 -7.91 -9.67
N GLY A 406 -7.24 -8.22 -9.14
CA GLY A 406 -6.68 -9.57 -9.19
C GLY A 406 -7.12 -10.46 -8.03
N GLY A 407 -7.44 -9.86 -6.90
CA GLY A 407 -7.84 -10.55 -5.67
C GLY A 407 -7.79 -9.63 -4.48
N ALA A 408 -8.19 -10.14 -3.31
CA ALA A 408 -8.07 -9.38 -2.07
C ALA A 408 -7.70 -10.30 -0.90
N LEU A 409 -6.65 -9.90 -0.17
CA LEU A 409 -6.24 -10.56 1.07
C LEU A 409 -6.99 -9.96 2.26
N ALA A 410 -7.68 -10.78 3.01
CA ALA A 410 -8.24 -10.40 4.30
C ALA A 410 -7.31 -10.83 5.43
N THR A 411 -6.89 -9.88 6.27
CA THR A 411 -6.19 -10.13 7.53
C THR A 411 -7.15 -9.82 8.66
N ILE A 412 -7.54 -10.83 9.44
CA ILE A 412 -8.47 -10.69 10.57
C ILE A 412 -7.64 -10.80 11.84
N ALA A 413 -7.39 -9.66 12.46
CA ALA A 413 -6.59 -9.58 13.69
C ALA A 413 -7.50 -9.57 14.94
N PRO A 414 -7.04 -10.11 16.10
CA PRO A 414 -7.80 -10.11 17.35
C PRO A 414 -8.34 -8.74 17.73
N ALA A 415 -9.50 -8.71 18.38
CA ALA A 415 -10.26 -7.48 18.66
C ALA A 415 -9.55 -6.47 19.58
N ASP A 416 -8.56 -6.90 20.35
CA ASP A 416 -7.72 -6.07 21.20
C ASP A 416 -6.65 -5.30 20.40
N LYS A 417 -6.34 -5.76 19.18
CA LYS A 417 -5.40 -5.09 18.27
C LYS A 417 -6.11 -3.98 17.52
N LYS A 418 -5.61 -2.77 17.60
CA LYS A 418 -6.13 -1.61 16.86
C LYS A 418 -5.36 -1.34 15.57
N LEU A 419 -4.06 -1.59 15.57
CA LEU A 419 -3.24 -1.55 14.37
C LEU A 419 -3.24 -2.93 13.72
N LEU A 420 -3.83 -3.01 12.52
CA LEU A 420 -4.02 -4.26 11.79
C LEU A 420 -2.81 -4.49 10.88
N HIS A 421 -1.81 -5.18 11.39
CA HIS A 421 -0.59 -5.56 10.67
C HIS A 421 -0.47 -7.08 10.64
N GLY A 422 0.32 -7.66 9.68
CA GLY A 422 0.54 -9.10 9.57
C GLY A 422 1.00 -9.70 10.91
N MET A 423 0.14 -10.53 11.51
CA MET A 423 0.33 -11.06 12.85
C MET A 423 0.24 -12.58 12.84
N LYS A 424 1.05 -13.23 13.65
CA LYS A 424 1.00 -14.69 13.82
C LYS A 424 -0.34 -15.19 14.37
N ASP A 425 -1.03 -14.37 15.16
CA ASP A 425 -2.34 -14.62 15.74
C ASP A 425 -3.52 -14.12 14.87
N ALA A 426 -3.27 -13.75 13.64
CA ALA A 426 -4.30 -13.31 12.69
C ALA A 426 -4.71 -14.45 11.73
N ILE A 427 -5.95 -14.41 11.27
CA ILE A 427 -6.40 -15.23 10.15
C ILE A 427 -6.00 -14.52 8.86
N LEU A 428 -5.35 -15.24 7.95
CA LEU A 428 -5.16 -14.82 6.56
C LEU A 428 -6.07 -15.65 5.66
N ALA A 429 -6.95 -15.00 4.93
CA ALA A 429 -7.90 -15.65 4.04
C ALA A 429 -8.04 -14.88 2.71
N PRO A 430 -8.37 -15.57 1.60
CA PRO A 430 -8.81 -14.87 0.41
C PRO A 430 -10.20 -14.30 0.64
N THR A 431 -10.61 -13.36 -0.18
CA THR A 431 -11.96 -12.79 -0.13
C THR A 431 -12.86 -13.45 -1.15
N ALA A 432 -14.10 -13.77 -0.77
CA ALA A 432 -15.10 -14.35 -1.67
C ALA A 432 -16.42 -13.57 -1.64
N ILE A 433 -17.14 -13.61 -2.76
CA ILE A 433 -18.47 -13.05 -2.88
C ILE A 433 -19.45 -14.03 -2.25
N SER A 434 -20.15 -13.60 -1.20
CA SER A 434 -21.25 -14.34 -0.59
C SER A 434 -22.54 -14.01 -1.33
N GLY A 435 -23.27 -15.08 -1.69
CA GLY A 435 -24.58 -14.94 -2.30
C GLY A 435 -25.61 -14.40 -1.32
#